data_d1fee6bcdc7baffd480356ea34d45253
#
_entry.id   d1fee6bcdc7baffd480356ea34d45253
#
_cell.length_a   1.000
_cell.length_b   1.000
_cell.length_c   1.000
_cell.angle_alpha   90.00
_cell.angle_beta   90.00
_cell.angle_gamma   90.00
#
_symmetry.space_group_name_H-M   'P 1'
#
loop_
_entity.id
_entity.type
_entity.pdbx_description
1 polymer ?
#
loop_
_entity_poly.entity_id
_entity_poly.type
_entity_poly.pdbx_seq_one_letter_code
_entity_poly.pdbx_strand_id
1 'polypeptide(L)'
;MKSHYPPLDVTQLRAGYQKGRDVVKGISLQALAGSVTTLIGPNGCGKSTLLKSMSKVLAPSEGSVSVNGESIHHLTATEAARLVSMLPQHPVAPEGLQVGELVARGRHPWRRRFGGLSKTDQQAVARACTETNIAHLVDRSVDSLSGGQRQRVWLAMILAQDTPVILLDEPTTFLDPANAIAMLQLIRRQAEAGKIVVMVLHDLTLASQYSDSIFIMKAGEVISEGRPKEAFTPDVLAHAYGLHAEVWDDPTSSGPVIVPRGLSESSEGINLKPLS
;
A
#
# COMPACT_ATOMS: atom_id res chain seq x y z
N MET A 1 8.34 -22.57 -10.27
CA MET A 1 7.20 -22.90 -9.40
C MET A 1 6.68 -21.60 -8.84
N LYS A 2 5.47 -21.14 -9.25
CA LYS A 2 4.82 -19.98 -8.62
C LYS A 2 4.46 -20.42 -7.18
N SER A 3 5.11 -19.81 -6.19
CA SER A 3 4.73 -19.99 -4.78
C SER A 3 3.32 -19.44 -4.63
N HIS A 4 2.33 -20.29 -4.46
CA HIS A 4 0.96 -19.89 -4.18
C HIS A 4 0.88 -19.63 -2.67
N TYR A 5 1.20 -18.41 -2.27
CA TYR A 5 0.78 -17.99 -0.95
C TYR A 5 -0.75 -17.95 -0.92
N PRO A 6 -1.39 -18.45 0.14
CA PRO A 6 -2.83 -18.28 0.31
C PRO A 6 -3.18 -16.80 0.46
N PRO A 7 -4.43 -16.41 0.11
CA PRO A 7 -4.82 -15.01 0.08
C PRO A 7 -4.73 -14.30 1.43
N LEU A 8 -4.66 -12.98 1.40
CA LEU A 8 -5.02 -12.12 2.53
C LEU A 8 -6.53 -11.90 2.46
N ASP A 9 -7.25 -12.35 3.47
CA ASP A 9 -8.70 -12.20 3.59
C ASP A 9 -9.04 -11.18 4.68
N VAL A 10 -9.93 -10.25 4.36
CA VAL A 10 -10.55 -9.31 5.29
C VAL A 10 -12.04 -9.60 5.29
N THR A 11 -12.62 -9.88 6.46
CA THR A 11 -14.01 -10.27 6.59
C THR A 11 -14.75 -9.35 7.56
N GLN A 12 -15.75 -8.61 7.04
CA GLN A 12 -16.65 -7.74 7.81
C GLN A 12 -15.91 -6.84 8.82
N LEU A 13 -14.77 -6.31 8.39
CA LEU A 13 -13.84 -5.55 9.24
C LEU A 13 -14.45 -4.20 9.63
N ARG A 14 -14.56 -3.96 10.94
CA ARG A 14 -14.83 -2.66 11.53
C ARG A 14 -13.62 -2.20 12.32
N ALA A 15 -13.22 -0.95 12.16
CA ALA A 15 -12.08 -0.41 12.88
C ALA A 15 -12.16 1.11 13.01
N GLY A 16 -11.65 1.63 14.11
CA GLY A 16 -11.54 3.05 14.40
C GLY A 16 -10.57 3.32 15.53
N TYR A 17 -10.24 4.59 15.76
CA TYR A 17 -9.28 5.01 16.79
C TYR A 17 -9.93 5.28 18.16
N GLN A 18 -11.25 5.37 18.19
CA GLN A 18 -12.03 5.61 19.41
C GLN A 18 -13.13 4.56 19.51
N LYS A 19 -13.35 4.06 20.71
CA LYS A 19 -14.41 3.07 20.97
C LYS A 19 -15.78 3.60 20.52
N GLY A 20 -16.48 2.81 19.72
CA GLY A 20 -17.81 3.16 19.19
C GLY A 20 -17.80 4.15 18.01
N ARG A 21 -16.63 4.52 17.48
CA ARG A 21 -16.51 5.40 16.32
C ARG A 21 -15.67 4.73 15.23
N ASP A 22 -16.32 3.86 14.47
CA ASP A 22 -15.67 3.15 13.38
C ASP A 22 -15.43 4.07 12.18
N VAL A 23 -14.20 4.05 11.67
CA VAL A 23 -13.79 4.70 10.43
C VAL A 23 -13.97 3.75 9.25
N VAL A 24 -13.73 2.46 9.48
CA VAL A 24 -13.98 1.35 8.56
C VAL A 24 -15.23 0.61 9.03
N LYS A 25 -16.19 0.37 8.14
CA LYS A 25 -17.56 -0.04 8.49
C LYS A 25 -17.99 -1.34 7.83
N GLY A 26 -17.39 -2.46 8.24
CA GLY A 26 -17.79 -3.79 7.77
C GLY A 26 -17.24 -4.13 6.38
N ILE A 27 -15.98 -3.76 6.09
CA ILE A 27 -15.34 -4.05 4.82
C ILE A 27 -14.94 -5.52 4.74
N SER A 28 -15.26 -6.13 3.59
CA SER A 28 -14.73 -7.44 3.19
C SER A 28 -13.96 -7.28 1.89
N LEU A 29 -12.76 -7.87 1.82
CA LEU A 29 -11.96 -7.93 0.60
C LEU A 29 -11.02 -9.13 0.63
N GLN A 30 -10.61 -9.58 -0.55
CA GLN A 30 -9.59 -10.61 -0.73
C GLN A 30 -8.47 -10.07 -1.62
N ALA A 31 -7.22 -10.18 -1.15
CA ALA A 31 -6.03 -9.88 -1.95
C ALA A 31 -5.28 -11.18 -2.28
N LEU A 32 -5.06 -11.42 -3.56
CA LEU A 32 -4.50 -12.68 -4.07
C LEU A 32 -2.98 -12.62 -4.21
N ALA A 33 -2.33 -13.78 -4.06
CA ALA A 33 -0.91 -13.92 -4.37
C ALA A 33 -0.65 -13.70 -5.87
N GLY A 34 0.44 -13.03 -6.16
CA GLY A 34 0.81 -12.70 -7.53
C GLY A 34 0.05 -11.51 -8.11
N SER A 35 -0.72 -10.79 -7.29
CA SER A 35 -1.54 -9.65 -7.73
C SER A 35 -1.29 -8.40 -6.90
N VAL A 36 -1.61 -7.26 -7.49
CA VAL A 36 -1.64 -5.94 -6.86
C VAL A 36 -3.09 -5.53 -6.66
N THR A 37 -3.48 -5.37 -5.41
CA THR A 37 -4.78 -4.82 -4.99
C THR A 37 -4.59 -3.37 -4.59
N THR A 38 -5.36 -2.44 -5.14
CA THR A 38 -5.24 -1.02 -4.80
C THR A 38 -6.51 -0.49 -4.16
N LEU A 39 -6.34 0.19 -3.04
CA LEU A 39 -7.39 0.93 -2.35
C LEU A 39 -7.35 2.39 -2.79
N ILE A 40 -8.45 2.91 -3.27
CA ILE A 40 -8.60 4.31 -3.66
C ILE A 40 -9.85 4.91 -3.02
N GLY A 41 -9.97 6.22 -3.04
CA GLY A 41 -11.08 6.95 -2.46
C GLY A 41 -10.66 8.32 -1.93
N PRO A 42 -11.59 9.21 -1.60
CA PRO A 42 -11.29 10.54 -1.09
C PRO A 42 -10.52 10.50 0.24
N ASN A 43 -9.91 11.63 0.60
CA ASN A 43 -9.21 11.75 1.87
C ASN A 43 -10.16 11.52 3.05
N GLY A 44 -9.69 10.81 4.07
CA GLY A 44 -10.48 10.50 5.26
C GLY A 44 -11.50 9.37 5.10
N CYS A 45 -11.61 8.70 3.94
CA CYS A 45 -12.56 7.60 3.73
C CYS A 45 -12.19 6.27 4.43
N GLY A 46 -10.99 6.18 5.06
CA GLY A 46 -10.62 5.01 5.87
C GLY A 46 -9.52 4.10 5.29
N LYS A 47 -8.90 4.41 4.15
CA LYS A 47 -7.86 3.57 3.49
C LYS A 47 -6.71 3.20 4.41
N SER A 48 -6.05 4.20 5.00
CA SER A 48 -4.92 3.97 5.93
C SER A 48 -5.35 3.26 7.21
N THR A 49 -6.60 3.46 7.66
CA THR A 49 -7.16 2.73 8.81
C THR A 49 -7.32 1.25 8.49
N LEU A 50 -7.81 0.94 7.29
CA LEU A 50 -7.93 -0.43 6.78
C LEU A 50 -6.55 -1.10 6.67
N LEU A 51 -5.54 -0.43 6.08
CA LEU A 51 -4.18 -0.95 6.01
C LEU A 51 -3.57 -1.20 7.40
N LYS A 52 -3.77 -0.29 8.35
CA LYS A 52 -3.29 -0.47 9.73
C LYS A 52 -3.94 -1.65 10.43
N SER A 53 -5.20 -1.94 10.14
CA SER A 53 -5.87 -3.13 10.66
C SER A 53 -5.34 -4.40 9.99
N MET A 54 -5.08 -4.38 8.67
CA MET A 54 -4.45 -5.49 7.95
C MET A 54 -3.02 -5.79 8.41
N SER A 55 -2.32 -4.83 9.01
CA SER A 55 -0.94 -4.99 9.51
C SER A 55 -0.86 -5.28 11.01
N LYS A 56 -1.98 -5.46 11.71
CA LYS A 56 -2.06 -5.60 13.17
C LYS A 56 -1.64 -4.33 13.94
N VAL A 57 -1.40 -3.20 13.29
CA VAL A 57 -1.10 -1.92 13.98
C VAL A 57 -2.34 -1.38 14.68
N LEU A 58 -3.52 -1.62 14.11
CA LEU A 58 -4.81 -1.23 14.68
C LEU A 58 -5.67 -2.49 14.88
N ALA A 59 -6.13 -2.73 16.09
CA ALA A 59 -7.05 -3.83 16.36
C ALA A 59 -8.45 -3.49 15.80
N PRO A 60 -9.13 -4.42 15.12
CA PRO A 60 -10.51 -4.22 14.69
C PRO A 60 -11.46 -4.23 15.90
N SER A 61 -12.57 -3.50 15.79
CA SER A 61 -13.70 -3.59 16.73
C SER A 61 -14.56 -4.83 16.44
N GLU A 62 -14.68 -5.19 15.16
CA GLU A 62 -15.39 -6.37 14.68
C GLU A 62 -14.74 -6.92 13.40
N GLY A 63 -15.08 -8.16 13.06
CA GLY A 63 -14.53 -8.82 11.89
C GLY A 63 -13.13 -9.37 12.08
N SER A 64 -12.47 -9.76 10.99
CA SER A 64 -11.14 -10.39 11.06
C SER A 64 -10.29 -10.08 9.83
N VAL A 65 -8.98 -10.21 10.01
CA VAL A 65 -7.97 -10.24 8.95
C VAL A 65 -7.19 -11.53 9.09
N SER A 66 -7.11 -12.33 8.03
CA SER A 66 -6.37 -13.57 8.03
C SER A 66 -5.42 -13.72 6.84
N VAL A 67 -4.32 -14.40 7.06
CA VAL A 67 -3.38 -14.85 6.04
C VAL A 67 -3.25 -16.37 6.19
N ASN A 68 -3.46 -17.12 5.13
CA ASN A 68 -3.48 -18.58 5.19
C ASN A 68 -4.54 -19.15 6.17
N GLY A 69 -5.68 -18.48 6.30
CA GLY A 69 -6.73 -18.87 7.25
C GLY A 69 -6.42 -18.59 8.72
N GLU A 70 -5.23 -18.08 9.04
CA GLU A 70 -4.82 -17.72 10.39
C GLU A 70 -5.03 -16.21 10.65
N SER A 71 -5.80 -15.89 11.70
CA SER A 71 -6.05 -14.48 12.06
C SER A 71 -4.78 -13.80 12.56
N ILE A 72 -4.36 -12.74 11.86
CA ILE A 72 -3.14 -12.00 12.21
C ILE A 72 -3.24 -11.32 13.60
N HIS A 73 -4.45 -11.03 14.06
CA HIS A 73 -4.67 -10.39 15.36
C HIS A 73 -4.50 -11.35 16.55
N HIS A 74 -4.57 -12.67 16.31
CA HIS A 74 -4.30 -13.70 17.34
C HIS A 74 -2.81 -14.04 17.46
N LEU A 75 -1.99 -13.73 16.45
CA LEU A 75 -0.55 -13.94 16.46
C LEU A 75 0.16 -13.00 17.45
N THR A 76 1.39 -13.33 17.83
CA THR A 76 2.28 -12.34 18.47
C THR A 76 2.68 -11.25 17.45
N ALA A 77 3.18 -10.11 17.94
CA ALA A 77 3.67 -9.05 17.05
C ALA A 77 4.79 -9.53 16.12
N THR A 78 5.67 -10.40 16.60
CA THR A 78 6.78 -10.97 15.81
C THR A 78 6.27 -11.92 14.73
N GLU A 79 5.31 -12.80 15.04
CA GLU A 79 4.70 -13.73 14.07
C GLU A 79 3.96 -12.95 12.99
N ALA A 80 3.11 -11.99 13.36
CA ALA A 80 2.42 -11.13 12.39
C ALA A 80 3.42 -10.37 11.49
N ALA A 81 4.51 -9.84 12.04
CA ALA A 81 5.55 -9.15 11.28
C ALA A 81 6.38 -10.08 10.36
N ARG A 82 6.28 -11.40 10.49
CA ARG A 82 6.83 -12.36 9.52
C ARG A 82 5.87 -12.66 8.38
N LEU A 83 4.60 -12.33 8.52
CA LEU A 83 3.58 -12.52 7.49
C LEU A 83 3.28 -11.22 6.73
N VAL A 84 3.27 -10.09 7.41
CA VAL A 84 2.83 -8.81 6.86
C VAL A 84 3.88 -7.75 7.13
N SER A 85 4.35 -7.08 6.07
CA SER A 85 5.12 -5.85 6.16
C SER A 85 4.27 -4.65 5.74
N MET A 86 4.51 -3.48 6.35
CA MET A 86 3.76 -2.26 6.03
C MET A 86 4.69 -1.05 5.93
N LEU A 87 4.59 -0.33 4.81
CA LEU A 87 5.13 1.01 4.65
C LEU A 87 4.04 2.03 4.98
N PRO A 88 4.15 2.80 6.06
CA PRO A 88 3.20 3.86 6.37
C PRO A 88 3.42 5.08 5.47
N GLN A 89 2.42 5.96 5.38
CA GLN A 89 2.47 7.18 4.57
C GLN A 89 3.63 8.13 4.93
N HIS A 90 3.92 8.28 6.24
CA HIS A 90 4.98 9.15 6.76
C HIS A 90 5.93 8.36 7.65
N PRO A 91 6.85 7.58 7.07
CA PRO A 91 7.81 6.84 7.88
C PRO A 91 8.89 7.78 8.42
N VAL A 92 9.25 7.60 9.71
CA VAL A 92 10.26 8.41 10.41
C VAL A 92 11.48 7.55 10.74
N ALA A 93 12.68 8.04 10.40
CA ALA A 93 13.94 7.45 10.82
C ALA A 93 14.56 8.29 11.94
N PRO A 94 15.28 7.70 12.90
CA PRO A 94 16.13 8.44 13.81
C PRO A 94 17.19 9.26 13.06
N GLU A 95 17.53 10.44 13.58
CA GLU A 95 18.58 11.29 13.03
C GLU A 95 19.93 10.56 12.97
N GLY A 96 20.70 10.83 11.92
CA GLY A 96 22.02 10.27 11.71
C GLY A 96 22.06 8.77 11.34
N LEU A 97 20.91 8.11 11.18
CA LEU A 97 20.87 6.70 10.83
C LEU A 97 21.39 6.47 9.40
N GLN A 98 22.27 5.48 9.22
CA GLN A 98 22.74 5.09 7.89
C GLN A 98 21.69 4.27 7.13
N VAL A 99 21.71 4.36 5.81
CA VAL A 99 20.81 3.62 4.91
C VAL A 99 20.85 2.11 5.17
N GLY A 100 22.07 1.54 5.25
CA GLY A 100 22.25 0.10 5.50
C GLY A 100 21.65 -0.34 6.84
N GLU A 101 21.77 0.49 7.87
CA GLU A 101 21.18 0.23 9.19
C GLU A 101 19.66 0.28 9.16
N LEU A 102 19.08 1.26 8.43
CA LEU A 102 17.64 1.35 8.27
C LEU A 102 17.08 0.13 7.56
N VAL A 103 17.69 -0.28 6.44
CA VAL A 103 17.27 -1.47 5.69
C VAL A 103 17.38 -2.73 6.55
N ALA A 104 18.46 -2.85 7.34
CA ALA A 104 18.66 -3.96 8.25
C ALA A 104 17.60 -4.07 9.37
N ARG A 105 16.89 -2.98 9.71
CA ARG A 105 15.76 -3.03 10.64
C ARG A 105 14.59 -3.85 10.12
N GLY A 106 14.44 -3.99 8.80
CA GLY A 106 13.48 -4.92 8.21
C GLY A 106 13.66 -6.38 8.67
N ARG A 107 14.89 -6.75 9.07
CA ARG A 107 15.17 -8.11 9.59
C ARG A 107 14.83 -8.31 11.06
N HIS A 108 14.35 -7.26 11.76
CA HIS A 108 14.04 -7.35 13.19
C HIS A 108 13.15 -8.54 13.57
N PRO A 109 12.08 -8.91 12.85
CA PRO A 109 11.23 -10.06 13.19
C PRO A 109 11.93 -11.42 13.10
N TRP A 110 13.05 -11.50 12.36
CA TRP A 110 13.80 -12.73 12.11
C TRP A 110 15.02 -12.88 13.02
N ARG A 111 15.40 -11.80 13.71
CA ARG A 111 16.60 -11.81 14.58
C ARG A 111 16.42 -12.70 15.79
N ARG A 112 17.47 -13.42 16.13
CA ARG A 112 17.57 -14.12 17.42
C ARG A 112 17.72 -13.12 18.57
N ARG A 113 17.28 -13.49 19.75
CA ARG A 113 17.33 -12.63 20.95
C ARG A 113 18.73 -12.11 21.27
N PHE A 114 19.78 -12.87 20.92
CA PHE A 114 21.18 -12.54 21.09
C PHE A 114 21.92 -12.77 19.79
N GLY A 115 22.67 -11.79 19.31
CA GLY A 115 23.50 -11.86 18.11
C GLY A 115 23.25 -10.76 17.09
N GLY A 116 24.17 -10.63 16.13
CA GLY A 116 24.04 -9.74 14.97
C GLY A 116 23.13 -10.32 13.89
N LEU A 117 23.18 -9.74 12.69
CA LEU A 117 22.51 -10.27 11.50
C LEU A 117 23.12 -11.62 11.09
N SER A 118 22.29 -12.62 10.88
CA SER A 118 22.73 -13.89 10.29
C SER A 118 23.18 -13.69 8.83
N LYS A 119 23.86 -14.69 8.25
CA LYS A 119 24.20 -14.66 6.80
C LYS A 119 22.96 -14.50 5.93
N THR A 120 21.86 -15.17 6.29
CA THR A 120 20.56 -15.06 5.59
C THR A 120 19.99 -13.64 5.68
N ASP A 121 20.09 -12.99 6.85
CA ASP A 121 19.64 -11.60 7.03
C ASP A 121 20.48 -10.64 6.19
N GLN A 122 21.81 -10.80 6.18
CA GLN A 122 22.72 -9.99 5.36
C GLN A 122 22.39 -10.13 3.87
N GLN A 123 22.12 -11.36 3.40
CA GLN A 123 21.71 -11.62 2.02
C GLN A 123 20.37 -10.96 1.68
N ALA A 124 19.39 -11.01 2.59
CA ALA A 124 18.10 -10.36 2.39
C ALA A 124 18.23 -8.83 2.30
N VAL A 125 19.05 -8.22 3.16
CA VAL A 125 19.37 -6.78 3.11
C VAL A 125 20.07 -6.43 1.79
N ALA A 126 21.12 -7.16 1.40
CA ALA A 126 21.86 -6.90 0.17
C ALA A 126 20.95 -7.03 -1.08
N ARG A 127 20.10 -8.07 -1.13
CA ARG A 127 19.11 -8.26 -2.19
C ARG A 127 18.16 -7.07 -2.26
N ALA A 128 17.57 -6.65 -1.15
CA ALA A 128 16.66 -5.51 -1.09
C ALA A 128 17.32 -4.20 -1.57
N CYS A 129 18.57 -3.94 -1.16
CA CYS A 129 19.34 -2.78 -1.63
C CYS A 129 19.60 -2.82 -3.14
N THR A 130 19.87 -4.00 -3.69
CA THR A 130 20.09 -4.17 -5.15
C THR A 130 18.78 -3.97 -5.92
N GLU A 131 17.69 -4.62 -5.50
CA GLU A 131 16.38 -4.52 -6.15
C GLU A 131 15.85 -3.08 -6.19
N THR A 132 16.09 -2.31 -5.14
CA THR A 132 15.65 -0.89 -5.04
C THR A 132 16.69 0.10 -5.59
N ASN A 133 17.81 -0.39 -6.13
CA ASN A 133 18.89 0.43 -6.67
C ASN A 133 19.46 1.46 -5.68
N ILE A 134 19.68 1.04 -4.41
CA ILE A 134 20.26 1.88 -3.36
C ILE A 134 21.59 1.36 -2.80
N ALA A 135 22.16 0.30 -3.38
CA ALA A 135 23.39 -0.31 -2.88
C ALA A 135 24.56 0.70 -2.76
N HIS A 136 24.60 1.70 -3.63
CA HIS A 136 25.60 2.77 -3.61
C HIS A 136 25.35 3.84 -2.52
N LEU A 137 24.24 3.75 -1.78
CA LEU A 137 23.85 4.69 -0.73
C LEU A 137 23.98 4.13 0.69
N VAL A 138 24.39 2.87 0.87
CA VAL A 138 24.30 2.13 2.15
C VAL A 138 25.01 2.80 3.32
N ASP A 139 26.13 3.50 3.04
CA ASP A 139 26.93 4.20 4.04
C ASP A 139 26.52 5.67 4.24
N ARG A 140 25.53 6.16 3.47
CA ARG A 140 25.05 7.53 3.60
C ARG A 140 24.02 7.65 4.72
N SER A 141 23.97 8.84 5.35
CA SER A 141 22.86 9.19 6.26
C SER A 141 21.54 9.31 5.51
N VAL A 142 20.47 8.74 6.07
CA VAL A 142 19.10 8.85 5.52
C VAL A 142 18.66 10.31 5.38
N ASP A 143 19.12 11.19 6.27
CA ASP A 143 18.78 12.61 6.26
C ASP A 143 19.36 13.36 5.04
N SER A 144 20.46 12.84 4.48
CA SER A 144 21.14 13.43 3.31
C SER A 144 20.50 13.05 1.96
N LEU A 145 19.47 12.22 1.96
CA LEU A 145 18.86 11.67 0.74
C LEU A 145 17.79 12.60 0.16
N SER A 146 17.68 12.58 -1.17
CA SER A 146 16.51 13.16 -1.85
C SER A 146 15.23 12.40 -1.48
N GLY A 147 14.05 13.02 -1.70
CA GLY A 147 12.76 12.37 -1.42
C GLY A 147 12.61 11.02 -2.11
N GLY A 148 12.94 10.93 -3.39
CA GLY A 148 12.87 9.66 -4.14
C GLY A 148 13.87 8.61 -3.67
N GLN A 149 15.09 9.01 -3.31
CA GLN A 149 16.07 8.09 -2.72
C GLN A 149 15.56 7.57 -1.36
N ARG A 150 15.04 8.45 -0.51
CA ARG A 150 14.50 8.09 0.80
C ARG A 150 13.34 7.11 0.67
N GLN A 151 12.44 7.32 -0.28
CA GLN A 151 11.32 6.41 -0.52
C GLN A 151 11.78 5.01 -0.96
N ARG A 152 12.81 4.92 -1.83
CA ARG A 152 13.42 3.63 -2.22
C ARG A 152 14.09 2.92 -1.03
N VAL A 153 14.70 3.67 -0.12
CA VAL A 153 15.30 3.11 1.10
C VAL A 153 14.23 2.52 2.02
N TRP A 154 13.11 3.20 2.20
CA TRP A 154 11.99 2.68 2.97
C TRP A 154 11.39 1.42 2.33
N LEU A 155 11.23 1.42 1.01
CA LEU A 155 10.79 0.21 0.31
C LEU A 155 11.81 -0.93 0.46
N ALA A 156 13.13 -0.64 0.40
CA ALA A 156 14.16 -1.65 0.66
C ALA A 156 14.04 -2.28 2.05
N MET A 157 13.75 -1.48 3.08
CA MET A 157 13.50 -1.99 4.43
C MET A 157 12.30 -2.97 4.46
N ILE A 158 11.20 -2.62 3.77
CA ILE A 158 10.03 -3.48 3.64
C ILE A 158 10.36 -4.77 2.89
N LEU A 159 11.11 -4.69 1.79
CA LEU A 159 11.53 -5.86 1.02
C LEU A 159 12.51 -6.74 1.79
N ALA A 160 13.41 -6.15 2.58
CA ALA A 160 14.33 -6.88 3.45
C ALA A 160 13.59 -7.67 4.55
N GLN A 161 12.40 -7.25 4.97
CA GLN A 161 11.56 -8.00 5.91
C GLN A 161 11.13 -9.35 5.34
N ASP A 162 11.01 -9.46 4.02
CA ASP A 162 10.78 -10.71 3.25
C ASP A 162 9.52 -11.46 3.69
N THR A 163 8.40 -10.76 3.65
CA THR A 163 7.07 -11.25 4.01
C THR A 163 6.28 -11.67 2.77
N PRO A 164 5.30 -12.58 2.90
CA PRO A 164 4.35 -12.89 1.82
C PRO A 164 3.41 -11.74 1.48
N VAL A 165 3.06 -10.89 2.46
CA VAL A 165 2.15 -9.74 2.27
C VAL A 165 2.91 -8.44 2.44
N ILE A 166 2.73 -7.53 1.47
CA ILE A 166 3.29 -6.17 1.45
C ILE A 166 2.14 -5.17 1.41
N LEU A 167 2.05 -4.31 2.42
CA LEU A 167 1.08 -3.23 2.51
C LEU A 167 1.81 -1.89 2.33
N LEU A 168 1.30 -1.03 1.45
CA LEU A 168 1.95 0.24 1.10
C LEU A 168 0.93 1.38 1.18
N ASP A 169 1.15 2.31 2.09
CA ASP A 169 0.30 3.49 2.24
C ASP A 169 0.91 4.67 1.46
N GLU A 170 0.37 4.94 0.28
CA GLU A 170 0.78 6.02 -0.63
C GLU A 170 2.28 6.00 -0.99
N PRO A 171 2.82 4.91 -1.58
CA PRO A 171 4.25 4.76 -1.81
C PRO A 171 4.81 5.73 -2.85
N THR A 172 3.97 6.43 -3.62
CA THR A 172 4.37 7.35 -4.68
C THR A 172 4.23 8.83 -4.33
N THR A 173 3.74 9.14 -3.13
CA THR A 173 3.57 10.54 -2.67
C THR A 173 4.91 11.26 -2.61
N PHE A 174 4.95 12.51 -3.08
CA PHE A 174 6.15 13.36 -3.20
C PHE A 174 7.21 12.88 -4.20
N LEU A 175 6.90 11.91 -5.07
CA LEU A 175 7.77 11.50 -6.16
C LEU A 175 7.40 12.25 -7.45
N ASP A 176 8.42 12.60 -8.25
CA ASP A 176 8.18 12.99 -9.64
C ASP A 176 7.65 11.81 -10.46
N PRO A 177 7.02 12.05 -11.62
CA PRO A 177 6.38 11.00 -12.41
C PRO A 177 7.31 9.82 -12.75
N ALA A 178 8.57 10.07 -13.08
CA ALA A 178 9.51 9.01 -13.45
C ALA A 178 9.85 8.11 -12.24
N ASN A 179 10.07 8.72 -11.06
CA ASN A 179 10.33 7.98 -9.83
C ASN A 179 9.07 7.23 -9.34
N ALA A 180 7.87 7.81 -9.50
CA ALA A 180 6.61 7.15 -9.18
C ALA A 180 6.40 5.88 -10.03
N ILE A 181 6.60 5.98 -11.35
CA ILE A 181 6.52 4.83 -12.27
C ILE A 181 7.56 3.77 -11.90
N ALA A 182 8.82 4.15 -11.67
CA ALA A 182 9.87 3.21 -11.28
C ALA A 182 9.54 2.48 -9.95
N MET A 183 8.93 3.18 -9.00
CA MET A 183 8.45 2.62 -7.74
C MET A 183 7.34 1.59 -7.98
N LEU A 184 6.33 1.92 -8.78
CA LEU A 184 5.21 1.03 -9.08
C LEU A 184 5.65 -0.21 -9.88
N GLN A 185 6.60 -0.06 -10.81
CA GLN A 185 7.21 -1.19 -11.52
C GLN A 185 7.93 -2.14 -10.55
N LEU A 186 8.64 -1.60 -9.57
CA LEU A 186 9.31 -2.40 -8.56
C LEU A 186 8.31 -3.15 -7.66
N ILE A 187 7.23 -2.47 -7.26
CA ILE A 187 6.13 -3.07 -6.51
C ILE A 187 5.44 -4.18 -7.33
N ARG A 188 5.20 -3.94 -8.62
CA ARG A 188 4.62 -4.94 -9.53
C ARG A 188 5.47 -6.20 -9.62
N ARG A 189 6.81 -6.07 -9.72
CA ARG A 189 7.73 -7.21 -9.70
C ARG A 189 7.62 -8.04 -8.43
N GLN A 190 7.32 -7.44 -7.27
CA GLN A 190 7.10 -8.20 -6.04
C GLN A 190 5.84 -9.06 -6.11
N ALA A 191 4.77 -8.54 -6.70
CA ALA A 191 3.57 -9.33 -6.97
C ALA A 191 3.88 -10.46 -7.96
N GLU A 192 4.54 -10.17 -9.09
CA GLU A 192 4.96 -11.18 -10.08
C GLU A 192 5.86 -12.27 -9.49
N ALA A 193 6.63 -11.95 -8.46
CA ALA A 193 7.39 -12.92 -7.67
C ALA A 193 6.52 -13.77 -6.73
N GLY A 194 5.19 -13.58 -6.74
CA GLY A 194 4.21 -14.37 -5.99
C GLY A 194 3.77 -13.76 -4.67
N LYS A 195 4.22 -12.55 -4.32
CA LYS A 195 3.77 -11.87 -3.10
C LYS A 195 2.36 -11.30 -3.28
N ILE A 196 1.68 -11.07 -2.16
CA ILE A 196 0.42 -10.33 -2.09
C ILE A 196 0.77 -8.87 -1.86
N VAL A 197 0.31 -7.97 -2.73
CA VAL A 197 0.53 -6.55 -2.58
C VAL A 197 -0.80 -5.84 -2.41
N VAL A 198 -0.94 -5.07 -1.33
CA VAL A 198 -2.06 -4.13 -1.16
C VAL A 198 -1.48 -2.73 -1.02
N MET A 199 -1.93 -1.79 -1.84
CA MET A 199 -1.44 -0.42 -1.79
C MET A 199 -2.57 0.60 -1.81
N VAL A 200 -2.30 1.78 -1.25
CA VAL A 200 -3.14 2.97 -1.39
C VAL A 200 -2.52 3.87 -2.43
N LEU A 201 -3.31 4.35 -3.38
CA LEU A 201 -2.89 5.38 -4.34
C LEU A 201 -3.93 6.50 -4.40
N HIS A 202 -3.47 7.70 -4.80
CA HIS A 202 -4.33 8.86 -5.09
C HIS A 202 -4.52 9.10 -6.58
N ASP A 203 -3.51 8.77 -7.39
CA ASP A 203 -3.57 8.90 -8.83
C ASP A 203 -4.40 7.75 -9.43
N LEU A 204 -5.54 8.09 -10.00
CA LEU A 204 -6.50 7.13 -10.57
C LEU A 204 -5.94 6.42 -11.79
N THR A 205 -5.13 7.13 -12.60
CA THR A 205 -4.51 6.56 -13.81
C THR A 205 -3.42 5.57 -13.43
N LEU A 206 -2.54 5.93 -12.48
CA LEU A 206 -1.53 5.00 -11.98
C LEU A 206 -2.17 3.80 -11.27
N ALA A 207 -3.24 4.01 -10.49
CA ALA A 207 -4.00 2.92 -9.89
C ALA A 207 -4.57 1.98 -10.96
N SER A 208 -5.14 2.54 -12.02
CA SER A 208 -5.68 1.79 -13.15
C SER A 208 -4.61 0.93 -13.85
N GLN A 209 -3.44 1.49 -14.10
CA GLN A 209 -2.38 0.84 -14.89
C GLN A 209 -1.59 -0.22 -14.11
N TYR A 210 -1.43 -0.05 -12.79
CA TYR A 210 -0.54 -0.90 -11.98
C TYR A 210 -1.27 -1.88 -11.06
N SER A 211 -2.61 -1.97 -11.15
CA SER A 211 -3.40 -2.86 -10.29
C SER A 211 -4.11 -3.96 -11.07
N ASP A 212 -4.24 -5.12 -10.43
CA ASP A 212 -5.08 -6.22 -10.92
C ASP A 212 -6.51 -6.09 -10.39
N SER A 213 -6.65 -5.51 -9.18
CA SER A 213 -7.93 -5.28 -8.51
C SER A 213 -7.94 -3.92 -7.84
N ILE A 214 -9.07 -3.22 -7.96
CA ILE A 214 -9.33 -1.90 -7.36
C ILE A 214 -10.48 -2.04 -6.37
N PHE A 215 -10.34 -1.39 -5.21
CA PHE A 215 -11.40 -1.18 -4.23
C PHE A 215 -11.58 0.32 -4.03
N ILE A 216 -12.74 0.84 -4.41
CA ILE A 216 -13.07 2.27 -4.26
C ILE A 216 -13.84 2.47 -2.97
N MET A 217 -13.26 3.26 -2.06
CA MET A 217 -13.82 3.50 -0.74
C MET A 217 -14.43 4.90 -0.62
N LYS A 218 -15.57 5.00 0.09
CA LYS A 218 -16.18 6.26 0.51
C LYS A 218 -16.78 6.11 1.91
N ALA A 219 -16.51 7.07 2.78
CA ALA A 219 -17.10 7.15 4.13
C ALA A 219 -17.01 5.87 4.98
N GLY A 220 -15.92 5.09 4.80
CA GLY A 220 -15.65 3.86 5.54
C GLY A 220 -16.18 2.58 4.90
N GLU A 221 -16.76 2.66 3.72
CA GLU A 221 -17.37 1.54 2.99
C GLU A 221 -16.72 1.38 1.61
N VAL A 222 -16.79 0.17 1.02
CA VAL A 222 -16.44 -0.08 -0.37
C VAL A 222 -17.69 0.20 -1.22
N ILE A 223 -17.56 1.08 -2.20
CA ILE A 223 -18.67 1.46 -3.10
C ILE A 223 -18.53 0.85 -4.50
N SER A 224 -17.33 0.40 -4.87
CA SER A 224 -17.06 -0.32 -6.11
C SER A 224 -15.81 -1.18 -5.94
N GLU A 225 -15.80 -2.35 -6.58
CA GLU A 225 -14.67 -3.26 -6.60
C GLU A 225 -14.61 -4.01 -7.93
N GLY A 226 -13.44 -4.51 -8.29
CA GLY A 226 -13.22 -5.31 -9.49
C GLY A 226 -11.91 -4.99 -10.19
N ARG A 227 -11.78 -5.47 -11.41
CA ARG A 227 -10.68 -5.05 -12.29
C ARG A 227 -10.79 -3.56 -12.61
N PRO A 228 -9.67 -2.88 -12.95
CA PRO A 228 -9.73 -1.43 -13.23
C PRO A 228 -10.85 -1.01 -14.18
N LYS A 229 -11.10 -1.77 -15.28
CA LYS A 229 -12.17 -1.48 -16.25
C LYS A 229 -13.59 -1.64 -15.68
N GLU A 230 -13.75 -2.47 -14.65
CA GLU A 230 -15.03 -2.74 -13.99
C GLU A 230 -15.28 -1.75 -12.86
N ALA A 231 -14.22 -1.44 -12.10
CA ALA A 231 -14.32 -0.58 -10.92
C ALA A 231 -14.46 0.91 -11.26
N PHE A 232 -13.76 1.38 -12.33
CA PHE A 232 -13.83 2.76 -12.75
C PHE A 232 -14.96 3.00 -13.76
N THR A 233 -16.04 3.62 -13.31
CA THR A 233 -17.10 4.13 -14.19
C THR A 233 -17.32 5.62 -13.90
N PRO A 234 -17.86 6.41 -14.87
CA PRO A 234 -18.18 7.82 -14.63
C PRO A 234 -19.07 8.02 -13.41
N ASP A 235 -20.08 7.17 -13.20
CA ASP A 235 -20.99 7.24 -12.06
C ASP A 235 -20.30 6.96 -10.73
N VAL A 236 -19.40 5.97 -10.68
CA VAL A 236 -18.60 5.66 -9.49
C VAL A 236 -17.67 6.83 -9.17
N LEU A 237 -17.03 7.43 -10.17
CA LEU A 237 -16.13 8.58 -9.98
C LEU A 237 -16.92 9.81 -9.50
N ALA A 238 -18.09 10.07 -10.04
CA ALA A 238 -19.00 11.11 -9.57
C ALA A 238 -19.44 10.85 -8.13
N HIS A 239 -19.86 9.63 -7.82
CA HIS A 239 -20.27 9.26 -6.46
C HIS A 239 -19.11 9.34 -5.47
N ALA A 240 -17.94 8.73 -5.79
CA ALA A 240 -16.79 8.68 -4.87
C ALA A 240 -16.20 10.06 -4.59
N TYR A 241 -15.91 10.80 -5.65
CA TYR A 241 -15.09 12.01 -5.60
C TYR A 241 -15.83 13.31 -5.92
N GLY A 242 -17.09 13.24 -6.36
CA GLY A 242 -17.78 14.40 -6.93
C GLY A 242 -17.15 14.84 -8.26
N LEU A 243 -16.55 13.92 -8.99
CA LEU A 243 -15.77 14.19 -10.20
C LEU A 243 -16.59 13.85 -11.44
N HIS A 244 -16.84 14.83 -12.31
CA HIS A 244 -17.26 14.55 -13.67
C HIS A 244 -16.05 14.12 -14.49
N ALA A 245 -16.01 12.86 -14.91
CA ALA A 245 -14.90 12.29 -15.65
C ALA A 245 -15.38 11.34 -16.75
N GLU A 246 -14.60 11.25 -17.82
CA GLU A 246 -14.72 10.21 -18.83
C GLU A 246 -13.73 9.08 -18.53
N VAL A 247 -14.10 7.87 -18.91
CA VAL A 247 -13.28 6.67 -18.75
C VAL A 247 -13.02 6.12 -20.16
N TRP A 248 -11.77 6.22 -20.60
CA TRP A 248 -11.39 5.82 -21.95
C TRP A 248 -10.58 4.52 -21.91
N ASP A 249 -10.84 3.64 -22.89
CA ASP A 249 -10.00 2.48 -23.09
C ASP A 249 -8.60 2.90 -23.52
N ASP A 250 -7.58 2.34 -22.85
CA ASP A 250 -6.19 2.48 -23.28
C ASP A 250 -5.80 1.24 -24.10
N PRO A 251 -5.47 1.39 -25.41
CA PRO A 251 -5.05 0.28 -26.24
C PRO A 251 -3.69 -0.31 -25.85
N THR A 252 -2.92 0.38 -25.01
CA THR A 252 -1.55 0.01 -24.64
C THR A 252 -1.44 -0.53 -23.22
N SER A 253 -2.48 -0.38 -22.39
CA SER A 253 -2.49 -0.86 -21.01
C SER A 253 -3.73 -1.72 -20.70
N SER A 254 -3.66 -2.44 -19.57
CA SER A 254 -4.78 -3.27 -19.10
C SER A 254 -5.91 -2.47 -18.43
N GLY A 255 -5.63 -1.23 -18.03
CA GLY A 255 -6.56 -0.36 -17.31
C GLY A 255 -6.97 0.85 -18.13
N PRO A 256 -8.14 1.45 -17.86
CA PRO A 256 -8.62 2.64 -18.55
C PRO A 256 -7.83 3.90 -18.15
N VAL A 257 -7.91 4.92 -19.00
CA VAL A 257 -7.47 6.28 -18.70
C VAL A 257 -8.65 7.07 -18.14
N ILE A 258 -8.48 7.67 -16.99
CA ILE A 258 -9.48 8.54 -16.37
C ILE A 258 -9.20 9.98 -16.76
N VAL A 259 -10.15 10.62 -17.45
CA VAL A 259 -10.03 11.98 -17.97
C VAL A 259 -10.99 12.90 -17.20
N PRO A 260 -10.50 13.68 -16.22
CA PRO A 260 -11.33 14.64 -15.50
C PRO A 260 -11.84 15.74 -16.44
N ARG A 261 -13.14 16.09 -16.33
CA ARG A 261 -13.80 17.16 -17.09
C ARG A 261 -14.32 18.31 -16.21
N GLY A 262 -14.45 18.06 -14.91
CA GLY A 262 -14.96 19.03 -13.95
C GLY A 262 -15.50 18.38 -12.69
N LEU A 263 -16.27 19.13 -11.93
CA LEU A 263 -16.99 18.62 -10.78
C LEU A 263 -18.40 18.16 -11.21
N SER A 264 -18.93 17.12 -10.58
CA SER A 264 -20.30 16.70 -10.80
C SER A 264 -21.28 17.70 -10.16
N GLU A 265 -22.47 17.90 -10.75
CA GLU A 265 -23.50 18.84 -10.26
C GLU A 265 -23.95 18.55 -8.81
N SER A 266 -23.75 17.32 -8.33
CA SER A 266 -24.03 16.91 -6.95
C SER A 266 -22.96 17.31 -5.92
N SER A 267 -21.87 17.97 -6.33
CA SER A 267 -20.79 18.43 -5.43
C SER A 267 -21.02 19.82 -4.84
N GLU A 268 -22.27 20.20 -4.51
CA GLU A 268 -22.64 21.45 -3.82
C GLU A 268 -22.02 21.56 -2.41
N GLY A 269 -20.69 21.60 -2.33
CA GLY A 269 -19.97 21.74 -1.05
C GLY A 269 -18.57 22.30 -1.17
N ILE A 270 -17.98 22.33 -2.38
CA ILE A 270 -16.68 22.95 -2.62
C ILE A 270 -16.92 24.41 -3.04
N ASN A 271 -16.98 25.30 -2.05
CA ASN A 271 -17.10 26.73 -2.28
C ASN A 271 -15.78 27.28 -2.87
N LEU A 272 -15.62 27.17 -4.18
CA LEU A 272 -14.55 27.82 -4.91
C LEU A 272 -14.86 29.32 -4.92
N LYS A 273 -14.27 30.08 -3.98
CA LYS A 273 -14.26 31.54 -4.11
C LYS A 273 -13.60 31.89 -5.45
N PRO A 274 -14.24 32.71 -6.29
CA PRO A 274 -13.60 33.18 -7.51
C PRO A 274 -12.29 33.88 -7.16
N LEU A 275 -11.23 33.52 -7.86
CA LEU A 275 -9.96 34.25 -7.81
C LEU A 275 -10.24 35.67 -8.36
N SER A 276 -10.24 36.65 -7.46
CA SER A 276 -10.30 38.08 -7.78
C SER A 276 -8.92 38.58 -8.22
#